data_755e0b19c10c0624a51b96a34afd9f52
#
_entry.id   755e0b19c10c0624a51b96a34afd9f52
#
_cell.length_a   1.000
_cell.length_b   1.000
_cell.length_c   1.000
_cell.angle_alpha   90.00
_cell.angle_beta   90.00
_cell.angle_gamma   90.00
#
_symmetry.space_group_name_H-M   'P 1'
#
loop_
_entity.id
_entity.type
_entity.pdbx_description
1 polymer ?
#
loop_
_entity_poly.entity_id
_entity_poly.type
_entity_poly.pdbx_seq_one_letter_code
_entity_poly.pdbx_strand_id
1 'polypeptide(L)'
;MEIKKLRVADISTGAYQRPLSKPHIRNIITQFDERLLGLPVVSIRQDGSAFVVDGQHRIAALAALGIKEVECQILRASDSRTEANLFVKVNTTKTRLNGVDKFFALIEAQDQSALACQSLFAQYGWTLTRHFSSRVETSGALAMRPNSTTLAVFNAYPAQLEAALGVLATAFPADADGIRSGEVAKALINMTLIGGLSSAITTWMVLGRWTDDLRAALVDTLRSAQLNDFADPQIPKELTSHSNAKRLHGASAVAISQRVAAKSRKYGWKIDPENLSTVANLDIKRSFAVA
;
A
#
# COMPACT_ATOMS: atom_id res chain seq x y z
N MET A 1 -23.97 -25.56 1.15
CA MET A 1 -23.52 -24.52 2.14
C MET A 1 -23.75 -25.16 3.50
N GLU A 2 -22.71 -25.31 4.31
CA GLU A 2 -22.81 -25.85 5.67
C GLU A 2 -23.04 -24.69 6.64
N ILE A 3 -24.05 -24.80 7.51
CA ILE A 3 -24.30 -23.84 8.59
C ILE A 3 -24.14 -24.58 9.91
N LYS A 4 -23.40 -24.00 10.83
CA LYS A 4 -23.23 -24.52 12.19
C LYS A 4 -23.38 -23.42 13.22
N LYS A 5 -23.93 -23.80 14.36
CA LYS A 5 -23.94 -22.99 15.57
C LYS A 5 -22.61 -23.18 16.30
N LEU A 6 -21.89 -22.09 16.54
CA LEU A 6 -20.58 -22.07 17.20
C LEU A 6 -20.63 -21.18 18.42
N ARG A 7 -19.82 -21.51 19.42
CA ARG A 7 -19.62 -20.60 20.58
C ARG A 7 -18.77 -19.42 20.13
N VAL A 8 -19.23 -18.21 20.42
CA VAL A 8 -18.54 -16.98 20.06
C VAL A 8 -17.09 -16.94 20.62
N ALA A 9 -16.90 -17.48 21.82
CA ALA A 9 -15.59 -17.55 22.47
C ALA A 9 -14.59 -18.48 21.78
N ASP A 10 -15.06 -19.44 20.98
CA ASP A 10 -14.20 -20.40 20.27
C ASP A 10 -13.77 -19.90 18.88
N ILE A 11 -14.30 -18.74 18.44
CA ILE A 11 -14.01 -18.19 17.13
C ILE A 11 -12.84 -17.22 17.24
N SER A 12 -11.71 -17.60 16.69
CA SER A 12 -10.47 -16.79 16.66
C SER A 12 -10.42 -15.87 15.46
N THR A 13 -9.56 -14.86 15.54
CA THR A 13 -9.26 -13.92 14.43
C THR A 13 -7.88 -14.21 13.89
N GLY A 14 -7.76 -14.46 12.60
CA GLY A 14 -6.48 -14.70 11.95
C GLY A 14 -5.64 -13.42 11.78
N ALA A 15 -4.30 -13.56 11.71
CA ALA A 15 -3.38 -12.43 11.55
C ALA A 15 -3.59 -11.63 10.25
N TYR A 16 -4.17 -12.24 9.23
CA TYR A 16 -4.51 -11.60 7.95
C TYR A 16 -5.68 -10.61 8.06
N GLN A 17 -6.44 -10.64 9.15
CA GLN A 17 -7.58 -9.74 9.38
C GLN A 17 -7.11 -8.32 9.72
N ARG A 18 -7.94 -7.34 9.35
CA ARG A 18 -7.72 -5.94 9.74
C ARG A 18 -7.95 -5.75 11.24
N PRO A 19 -7.34 -4.72 11.87
CA PRO A 19 -7.65 -4.36 13.25
C PRO A 19 -9.13 -4.09 13.46
N LEU A 20 -9.65 -4.46 14.63
CA LEU A 20 -11.03 -4.17 15.02
C LEU A 20 -11.27 -2.66 15.17
N SER A 21 -12.32 -2.18 14.53
CA SER A 21 -12.77 -0.80 14.66
C SER A 21 -13.76 -0.66 15.81
N LYS A 22 -13.31 -0.06 16.92
CA LYS A 22 -14.17 0.21 18.09
C LYS A 22 -15.44 1.01 17.72
N PRO A 23 -15.39 2.09 16.89
CA PRO A 23 -16.58 2.79 16.45
C PRO A 23 -17.56 1.89 15.69
N HIS A 24 -17.05 1.01 14.81
CA HIS A 24 -17.90 0.11 14.05
C HIS A 24 -18.57 -0.95 14.91
N ILE A 25 -17.84 -1.54 15.87
CA ILE A 25 -18.40 -2.47 16.86
C ILE A 25 -19.51 -1.78 17.68
N ARG A 26 -19.25 -0.56 18.17
CA ARG A 26 -20.23 0.22 18.94
C ARG A 26 -21.50 0.49 18.14
N ASN A 27 -21.36 0.82 16.85
CA ASN A 27 -22.50 1.02 15.97
C ASN A 27 -23.33 -0.27 15.78
N ILE A 28 -22.68 -1.42 15.62
CA ILE A 28 -23.39 -2.72 15.56
C ILE A 28 -24.15 -2.99 16.87
N ILE A 29 -23.54 -2.74 18.02
CA ILE A 29 -24.18 -2.95 19.34
C ILE A 29 -25.41 -2.04 19.49
N THR A 30 -25.27 -0.75 19.14
CA THR A 30 -26.35 0.24 19.29
C THR A 30 -27.55 -0.06 18.40
N GLN A 31 -27.30 -0.62 17.20
CA GLN A 31 -28.31 -0.94 16.22
C GLN A 31 -28.56 -2.45 16.12
N PHE A 32 -28.25 -3.20 17.21
CA PHE A 32 -28.32 -4.65 17.17
C PHE A 32 -29.74 -5.15 16.89
N ASP A 33 -29.85 -5.90 15.81
CA ASP A 33 -31.05 -6.69 15.46
C ASP A 33 -30.56 -8.04 14.92
N GLU A 34 -30.90 -9.10 15.63
CA GLU A 34 -30.47 -10.45 15.26
C GLU A 34 -30.86 -10.84 13.82
N ARG A 35 -32.02 -10.36 13.35
CA ARG A 35 -32.52 -10.61 12.00
C ARG A 35 -31.65 -9.98 10.90
N LEU A 36 -30.94 -8.88 11.23
CA LEU A 36 -30.08 -8.12 10.34
C LEU A 36 -28.60 -8.48 10.46
N LEU A 37 -28.26 -9.32 11.44
CA LEU A 37 -26.87 -9.68 11.72
C LEU A 37 -26.19 -10.36 10.51
N GLY A 38 -26.93 -11.19 9.78
CA GLY A 38 -26.42 -12.06 8.73
C GLY A 38 -25.44 -13.11 9.28
N LEU A 39 -25.15 -14.14 8.51
CA LEU A 39 -24.27 -15.22 8.94
C LEU A 39 -22.79 -14.78 8.86
N PRO A 40 -22.02 -14.80 9.95
CA PRO A 40 -20.56 -14.73 9.86
C PRO A 40 -20.02 -15.93 9.08
N VAL A 41 -18.93 -15.72 8.34
CA VAL A 41 -18.24 -16.80 7.62
C VAL A 41 -17.05 -17.25 8.45
N VAL A 42 -17.02 -18.50 8.82
CA VAL A 42 -15.99 -19.09 9.68
C VAL A 42 -15.32 -20.25 8.97
N SER A 43 -14.00 -20.29 9.00
CA SER A 43 -13.19 -21.42 8.56
C SER A 43 -12.96 -22.38 9.71
N ILE A 44 -13.14 -23.67 9.48
CA ILE A 44 -12.73 -24.73 10.41
C ILE A 44 -11.53 -25.44 9.79
N ARG A 45 -10.41 -25.42 10.51
CA ARG A 45 -9.18 -26.13 10.11
C ARG A 45 -9.26 -27.60 10.41
N GLN A 46 -8.27 -28.37 9.96
CA GLN A 46 -8.19 -29.81 10.19
C GLN A 46 -8.06 -30.19 11.67
N ASP A 47 -7.43 -29.33 12.48
CA ASP A 47 -7.28 -29.47 13.94
C ASP A 47 -8.57 -29.10 14.71
N GLY A 48 -9.63 -28.69 14.01
CA GLY A 48 -10.89 -28.27 14.61
C GLY A 48 -10.95 -26.81 15.04
N SER A 49 -9.84 -26.06 14.95
CA SER A 49 -9.82 -24.64 15.31
C SER A 49 -10.68 -23.81 14.34
N ALA A 50 -11.39 -22.82 14.86
CA ALA A 50 -12.32 -21.98 14.12
C ALA A 50 -11.80 -20.55 14.00
N PHE A 51 -11.74 -20.03 12.76
CA PHE A 51 -11.27 -18.68 12.46
C PHE A 51 -12.30 -17.91 11.64
N VAL A 52 -12.64 -16.70 12.07
CA VAL A 52 -13.55 -15.85 11.30
C VAL A 52 -12.88 -15.42 10.00
N VAL A 53 -13.57 -15.61 8.86
CA VAL A 53 -13.15 -15.15 7.54
C VAL A 53 -13.87 -13.85 7.18
N ASP A 54 -15.18 -13.77 7.48
CA ASP A 54 -15.96 -12.53 7.35
C ASP A 54 -16.86 -12.34 8.56
N GLY A 55 -17.00 -11.09 9.01
CA GLY A 55 -17.85 -10.72 10.14
C GLY A 55 -17.13 -10.59 11.50
N GLN A 56 -15.82 -10.37 11.52
CA GLN A 56 -15.06 -10.21 12.79
C GLN A 56 -15.67 -9.13 13.73
N HIS A 57 -16.15 -8.00 13.16
CA HIS A 57 -16.80 -6.96 13.98
C HIS A 57 -18.13 -7.42 14.55
N ARG A 58 -18.87 -8.28 13.83
CA ARG A 58 -20.09 -8.92 14.29
C ARG A 58 -19.80 -9.87 15.45
N ILE A 59 -18.81 -10.74 15.31
CA ILE A 59 -18.36 -11.64 16.38
C ILE A 59 -17.93 -10.85 17.62
N ALA A 60 -17.15 -9.77 17.45
CA ALA A 60 -16.74 -8.91 18.56
C ALA A 60 -17.93 -8.19 19.24
N ALA A 61 -18.93 -7.75 18.45
CA ALA A 61 -20.15 -7.15 18.99
C ALA A 61 -21.01 -8.17 19.76
N LEU A 62 -21.15 -9.39 19.26
CA LEU A 62 -21.85 -10.49 19.94
C LEU A 62 -21.20 -10.84 21.28
N ALA A 63 -19.86 -10.94 21.29
CA ALA A 63 -19.09 -11.13 22.52
C ALA A 63 -19.36 -10.01 23.55
N ALA A 64 -19.36 -8.75 23.10
CA ALA A 64 -19.63 -7.59 23.97
C ALA A 64 -21.09 -7.55 24.48
N LEU A 65 -22.05 -8.09 23.73
CA LEU A 65 -23.45 -8.25 24.14
C LEU A 65 -23.70 -9.47 25.03
N GLY A 66 -22.66 -10.29 25.31
CA GLY A 66 -22.78 -11.51 26.11
C GLY A 66 -23.49 -12.66 25.39
N ILE A 67 -23.66 -12.57 24.07
CA ILE A 67 -24.27 -13.64 23.25
C ILE A 67 -23.24 -14.76 23.12
N LYS A 68 -23.63 -15.96 23.58
CA LYS A 68 -22.69 -17.08 23.69
C LYS A 68 -22.52 -17.89 22.42
N GLU A 69 -23.50 -17.92 21.55
CA GLU A 69 -23.53 -18.76 20.36
C GLU A 69 -24.07 -17.98 19.16
N VAL A 70 -23.56 -18.31 17.98
CA VAL A 70 -23.98 -17.69 16.72
C VAL A 70 -23.99 -18.72 15.59
N GLU A 71 -24.96 -18.65 14.72
CA GLU A 71 -24.97 -19.40 13.48
C GLU A 71 -23.94 -18.84 12.49
N CYS A 72 -23.11 -19.72 11.94
CA CYS A 72 -22.04 -19.35 11.02
C CYS A 72 -22.13 -20.18 9.73
N GLN A 73 -21.86 -19.55 8.63
CA GLN A 73 -21.53 -20.25 7.40
C GLN A 73 -20.13 -20.85 7.54
N ILE A 74 -20.01 -22.18 7.34
CA ILE A 74 -18.76 -22.88 7.51
C ILE A 74 -18.03 -23.05 6.18
N LEU A 75 -16.76 -22.71 6.17
CA LEU A 75 -15.78 -23.07 5.16
C LEU A 75 -14.79 -24.05 5.77
N ARG A 76 -14.16 -24.86 4.94
CA ARG A 76 -13.09 -25.76 5.34
C ARG A 76 -11.79 -25.27 4.75
N ALA A 77 -10.78 -25.03 5.60
CA ALA A 77 -9.44 -24.66 5.19
C ALA A 77 -8.42 -25.59 5.83
N SER A 78 -7.36 -25.89 5.09
CA SER A 78 -6.27 -26.72 5.63
C SER A 78 -5.40 -25.94 6.62
N ASP A 79 -5.23 -24.63 6.37
CA ASP A 79 -4.23 -23.79 7.04
C ASP A 79 -4.58 -22.29 6.92
N SER A 80 -3.79 -21.45 7.58
CA SER A 80 -3.89 -20.00 7.57
C SER A 80 -3.73 -19.38 6.16
N ARG A 81 -2.91 -19.98 5.29
CA ARG A 81 -2.73 -19.55 3.90
C ARG A 81 -4.02 -19.69 3.10
N THR A 82 -4.69 -20.84 3.23
CA THR A 82 -5.98 -21.09 2.59
C THR A 82 -7.04 -20.14 3.11
N GLU A 83 -7.07 -19.86 4.42
CA GLU A 83 -7.99 -18.89 5.03
C GLU A 83 -7.76 -17.46 4.51
N ALA A 84 -6.50 -17.02 4.40
CA ALA A 84 -6.18 -15.70 3.86
C ALA A 84 -6.65 -15.55 2.41
N ASN A 85 -6.53 -16.59 1.59
CA ASN A 85 -7.09 -16.61 0.23
C ASN A 85 -8.62 -16.53 0.23
N LEU A 86 -9.30 -17.28 1.10
CA LEU A 86 -10.76 -17.22 1.26
C LEU A 86 -11.20 -15.82 1.72
N PHE A 87 -10.50 -15.23 2.69
CA PHE A 87 -10.75 -13.87 3.14
C PHE A 87 -10.71 -12.86 1.98
N VAL A 88 -9.68 -12.93 1.13
CA VAL A 88 -9.59 -12.07 -0.06
C VAL A 88 -10.78 -12.28 -0.98
N LYS A 89 -11.12 -13.54 -1.32
CA LYS A 89 -12.23 -13.86 -2.22
C LYS A 89 -13.58 -13.39 -1.68
N VAL A 90 -13.92 -13.73 -0.45
CA VAL A 90 -15.21 -13.36 0.18
C VAL A 90 -15.38 -11.85 0.25
N ASN A 91 -14.33 -11.12 0.61
CA ASN A 91 -14.41 -9.68 0.77
C ASN A 91 -14.30 -8.89 -0.55
N THR A 92 -13.73 -9.49 -1.59
CA THR A 92 -13.68 -8.85 -2.92
C THR A 92 -15.05 -8.77 -3.57
N THR A 93 -15.95 -9.71 -3.25
CA THR A 93 -17.32 -9.75 -3.80
C THR A 93 -18.32 -8.88 -3.03
N LYS A 94 -18.07 -8.60 -1.74
CA LYS A 94 -19.03 -7.91 -0.87
C LYS A 94 -18.66 -6.46 -0.53
N THR A 95 -17.40 -6.21 -0.25
CA THR A 95 -16.93 -4.88 0.16
C THR A 95 -15.50 -4.71 -0.31
N ARG A 96 -15.19 -3.53 -0.86
CA ARG A 96 -13.81 -3.22 -1.27
C ARG A 96 -12.90 -3.29 -0.04
N LEU A 97 -12.05 -4.31 0.03
CA LEU A 97 -10.91 -4.30 0.95
C LEU A 97 -10.05 -3.08 0.66
N ASN A 98 -9.62 -2.39 1.69
CA ASN A 98 -8.60 -1.37 1.51
C ASN A 98 -7.27 -2.03 1.06
N GLY A 99 -6.43 -1.27 0.35
CA GLY A 99 -5.21 -1.80 -0.23
C GLY A 99 -4.22 -2.38 0.78
N VAL A 100 -4.22 -1.82 1.99
CA VAL A 100 -3.36 -2.29 3.10
C VAL A 100 -3.77 -3.68 3.55
N ASP A 101 -5.05 -3.87 3.86
CA ASP A 101 -5.57 -5.15 4.35
C ASP A 101 -5.40 -6.25 3.30
N LYS A 102 -5.64 -5.90 2.02
CA LYS A 102 -5.41 -6.82 0.90
C LYS A 102 -3.94 -7.22 0.79
N PHE A 103 -3.01 -6.26 0.88
CA PHE A 103 -1.57 -6.55 0.78
C PHE A 103 -1.12 -7.54 1.86
N PHE A 104 -1.48 -7.29 3.12
CA PHE A 104 -1.08 -8.17 4.22
C PHE A 104 -1.81 -9.52 4.24
N ALA A 105 -3.03 -9.60 3.72
CA ALA A 105 -3.68 -10.89 3.49
C ALA A 105 -2.96 -11.72 2.42
N LEU A 106 -2.44 -11.07 1.38
CA LEU A 106 -1.63 -11.73 0.35
C LEU A 106 -0.26 -12.21 0.91
N ILE A 107 0.38 -11.44 1.80
CA ILE A 107 1.59 -11.88 2.50
C ILE A 107 1.30 -13.15 3.31
N GLU A 108 0.23 -13.18 4.10
CA GLU A 108 -0.17 -14.36 4.87
C GLU A 108 -0.51 -15.55 3.96
N ALA A 109 -1.13 -15.28 2.81
CA ALA A 109 -1.41 -16.29 1.79
C ALA A 109 -0.16 -16.78 1.03
N GLN A 110 1.04 -16.28 1.38
CA GLN A 110 2.30 -16.60 0.71
C GLN A 110 2.27 -16.30 -0.80
N ASP A 111 1.59 -15.20 -1.17
CA ASP A 111 1.58 -14.73 -2.55
C ASP A 111 2.98 -14.26 -2.96
N GLN A 112 3.52 -14.87 -4.02
CA GLN A 112 4.91 -14.65 -4.45
C GLN A 112 5.18 -13.19 -4.81
N SER A 113 4.21 -12.53 -5.42
CA SER A 113 4.32 -11.14 -5.85
C SER A 113 4.36 -10.19 -4.64
N ALA A 114 3.49 -10.43 -3.64
CA ALA A 114 3.45 -9.64 -2.42
C ALA A 114 4.73 -9.81 -1.58
N LEU A 115 5.23 -11.05 -1.47
CA LEU A 115 6.49 -11.37 -0.78
C LEU A 115 7.69 -10.71 -1.48
N ALA A 116 7.77 -10.80 -2.80
CA ALA A 116 8.84 -10.18 -3.57
C ALA A 116 8.79 -8.64 -3.45
N CYS A 117 7.60 -8.06 -3.50
CA CYS A 117 7.41 -6.63 -3.27
C CYS A 117 7.88 -6.22 -1.86
N GLN A 118 7.49 -6.97 -0.82
CA GLN A 118 7.93 -6.71 0.55
C GLN A 118 9.46 -6.81 0.69
N SER A 119 10.07 -7.82 0.07
CA SER A 119 11.53 -8.03 0.08
C SER A 119 12.25 -6.89 -0.63
N LEU A 120 11.72 -6.40 -1.77
CA LEU A 120 12.31 -5.26 -2.47
C LEU A 120 12.33 -4.00 -1.57
N PHE A 121 11.23 -3.69 -0.89
CA PHE A 121 11.20 -2.56 0.04
C PHE A 121 12.23 -2.74 1.17
N ALA A 122 12.34 -3.95 1.73
CA ALA A 122 13.27 -4.26 2.80
C ALA A 122 14.74 -4.07 2.39
N GLN A 123 15.13 -4.43 1.15
CA GLN A 123 16.48 -4.24 0.61
C GLN A 123 16.91 -2.76 0.61
N TYR A 124 15.96 -1.85 0.48
CA TYR A 124 16.22 -0.39 0.51
C TYR A 124 15.94 0.23 1.89
N GLY A 125 15.81 -0.58 2.95
CA GLY A 125 15.64 -0.14 4.33
C GLY A 125 14.24 0.34 4.68
N TRP A 126 13.20 -0.22 4.03
CA TRP A 126 11.80 0.08 4.30
C TRP A 126 11.09 -1.14 4.87
N THR A 127 10.34 -0.95 5.96
CA THR A 127 9.42 -1.97 6.47
C THR A 127 7.99 -1.61 6.09
N LEU A 128 7.32 -2.48 5.33
CA LEU A 128 5.90 -2.31 5.04
C LEU A 128 5.08 -2.68 6.28
N THR A 129 4.22 -1.76 6.75
CA THR A 129 3.45 -1.93 7.99
C THR A 129 1.98 -1.55 7.82
N ARG A 130 1.11 -2.15 8.65
CA ARG A 130 -0.33 -1.80 8.71
C ARG A 130 -0.59 -0.47 9.39
N HIS A 131 0.28 -0.09 10.32
CA HIS A 131 0.09 1.08 11.16
C HIS A 131 0.89 2.26 10.62
N PHE A 132 0.25 3.42 10.60
CA PHE A 132 0.96 4.67 10.45
C PHE A 132 1.66 4.95 11.78
N SER A 133 2.91 4.53 11.90
CA SER A 133 3.73 5.02 13.01
C SER A 133 4.84 5.86 12.40
N SER A 134 4.88 7.12 12.82
CA SER A 134 6.04 8.00 12.62
C SER A 134 7.24 7.56 13.47
N ARG A 135 7.11 6.43 14.17
CA ARG A 135 8.19 5.85 14.96
C ARG A 135 9.00 4.94 14.07
N VAL A 136 10.29 5.18 14.04
CA VAL A 136 11.29 4.21 13.57
C VAL A 136 11.05 2.93 14.40
N GLU A 137 10.80 1.82 13.72
CA GLU A 137 10.76 0.54 14.42
C GLU A 137 12.13 0.28 15.07
N THR A 138 12.16 -0.51 16.13
CA THR A 138 13.38 -0.88 16.87
C THR A 138 14.50 -1.48 15.98
N SER A 139 14.18 -1.81 14.74
CA SER A 139 15.13 -2.30 13.72
C SER A 139 15.85 -1.19 12.92
N GLY A 140 15.57 0.10 13.18
CA GLY A 140 16.14 1.20 12.38
C GLY A 140 15.55 1.35 10.97
N ALA A 141 14.64 0.47 10.54
CA ALA A 141 13.98 0.56 9.24
C ALA A 141 12.85 1.61 9.25
N LEU A 142 12.68 2.31 8.13
CA LEU A 142 11.58 3.24 7.97
C LEU A 142 10.27 2.49 7.71
N ALA A 143 9.30 2.71 8.58
CA ALA A 143 7.96 2.15 8.41
C ALA A 143 7.20 2.85 7.28
N MET A 144 6.61 2.08 6.37
CA MET A 144 5.77 2.58 5.30
C MET A 144 4.47 1.79 5.21
N ARG A 145 3.37 2.49 5.01
CA ARG A 145 2.07 1.86 4.81
C ARG A 145 1.83 1.62 3.31
N PRO A 146 1.68 0.37 2.86
CA PRO A 146 1.29 0.08 1.49
C PRO A 146 -0.10 0.65 1.20
N ASN A 147 -0.41 0.91 -0.06
CA ASN A 147 -1.74 1.31 -0.51
C ASN A 147 -2.26 0.37 -1.62
N SER A 148 -3.42 0.68 -2.18
CA SER A 148 -4.04 -0.14 -3.23
C SER A 148 -3.21 -0.26 -4.52
N THR A 149 -2.23 0.61 -4.71
CA THR A 149 -1.39 0.63 -5.92
C THR A 149 0.00 0.04 -5.71
N THR A 150 0.41 -0.23 -4.47
CA THR A 150 1.76 -0.74 -4.15
C THR A 150 2.10 -1.98 -4.98
N LEU A 151 1.24 -3.00 -4.90
CA LEU A 151 1.46 -4.25 -5.62
C LEU A 151 1.24 -4.08 -7.13
N ALA A 152 0.33 -3.22 -7.55
CA ALA A 152 0.12 -2.94 -8.97
C ALA A 152 1.33 -2.26 -9.61
N VAL A 153 1.97 -1.31 -8.93
CA VAL A 153 3.21 -0.67 -9.39
C VAL A 153 4.35 -1.69 -9.43
N PHE A 154 4.49 -2.52 -8.40
CA PHE A 154 5.50 -3.58 -8.38
C PHE A 154 5.34 -4.55 -9.54
N ASN A 155 4.13 -5.03 -9.81
CA ASN A 155 3.86 -6.01 -10.85
C ASN A 155 4.03 -5.44 -12.27
N ALA A 156 3.64 -4.18 -12.46
CA ALA A 156 3.73 -3.55 -13.78
C ALA A 156 5.14 -3.01 -14.07
N TYR A 157 5.86 -2.53 -13.06
CA TYR A 157 7.09 -1.76 -13.23
C TYR A 157 8.14 -2.08 -12.13
N PRO A 158 8.55 -3.35 -11.94
CA PRO A 158 9.45 -3.73 -10.85
C PRO A 158 10.80 -3.02 -10.89
N ALA A 159 11.43 -2.93 -12.07
CA ALA A 159 12.73 -2.26 -12.24
C ALA A 159 12.65 -0.74 -11.97
N GLN A 160 11.55 -0.11 -12.34
CA GLN A 160 11.34 1.32 -12.11
C GLN A 160 11.02 1.62 -10.63
N LEU A 161 10.29 0.74 -9.98
CA LEU A 161 10.09 0.81 -8.54
C LEU A 161 11.42 0.64 -7.78
N GLU A 162 12.22 -0.33 -8.19
CA GLU A 162 13.56 -0.54 -7.63
C GLU A 162 14.45 0.69 -7.83
N ALA A 163 14.48 1.27 -9.03
CA ALA A 163 15.21 2.49 -9.31
C ALA A 163 14.73 3.67 -8.46
N ALA A 164 13.42 3.80 -8.24
CA ALA A 164 12.83 4.83 -7.38
C ALA A 164 13.27 4.66 -5.91
N LEU A 165 13.25 3.44 -5.41
CA LEU A 165 13.72 3.13 -4.05
C LEU A 165 15.23 3.38 -3.91
N GLY A 166 16.03 3.03 -4.92
CA GLY A 166 17.47 3.32 -4.97
C GLY A 166 17.79 4.82 -4.94
N VAL A 167 17.04 5.62 -5.70
CA VAL A 167 17.14 7.09 -5.67
C VAL A 167 16.82 7.63 -4.29
N LEU A 168 15.74 7.17 -3.68
CA LEU A 168 15.34 7.58 -2.32
C LEU A 168 16.38 7.17 -1.27
N ALA A 169 16.91 5.95 -1.36
CA ALA A 169 17.96 5.47 -0.47
C ALA A 169 19.26 6.31 -0.59
N THR A 170 19.60 6.75 -1.82
CA THR A 170 20.74 7.62 -2.07
C THR A 170 20.47 9.04 -1.59
N ALA A 171 19.27 9.57 -1.81
CA ALA A 171 18.91 10.92 -1.37
C ALA A 171 18.85 11.03 0.16
N PHE A 172 18.40 9.99 0.83
CA PHE A 172 18.19 9.92 2.28
C PHE A 172 18.84 8.65 2.84
N PRO A 173 20.18 8.59 2.91
CA PRO A 173 20.89 7.43 3.44
C PRO A 173 20.52 7.19 4.90
N ALA A 174 20.57 5.91 5.31
CA ALA A 174 20.53 5.58 6.73
C ALA A 174 21.77 6.13 7.43
N ASP A 175 21.60 6.63 8.65
CA ASP A 175 22.73 6.96 9.53
C ASP A 175 23.39 5.67 10.08
N ALA A 176 24.45 5.83 10.89
CA ALA A 176 25.19 4.72 11.46
C ALA A 176 24.35 3.73 12.28
N ASP A 177 23.18 4.18 12.76
CA ASP A 177 22.22 3.38 13.55
C ASP A 177 21.08 2.81 12.67
N GLY A 178 21.16 2.95 11.34
CA GLY A 178 20.11 2.53 10.42
C GLY A 178 18.92 3.49 10.32
N ILE A 179 19.00 4.64 10.99
CA ILE A 179 17.98 5.69 10.98
C ILE A 179 18.30 6.66 9.84
N ARG A 180 17.36 6.88 8.94
CA ARG A 180 17.56 7.87 7.86
C ARG A 180 17.51 9.28 8.45
N SER A 181 18.61 10.02 8.32
CA SER A 181 18.74 11.36 8.86
C SER A 181 17.71 12.32 8.25
N GLY A 182 17.11 13.14 9.12
CA GLY A 182 16.13 14.17 8.77
C GLY A 182 14.69 13.79 9.15
N GLU A 183 14.20 14.36 10.26
CA GLU A 183 12.81 14.17 10.70
C GLU A 183 11.78 14.55 9.63
N VAL A 184 12.14 15.49 8.75
CA VAL A 184 11.29 15.94 7.65
C VAL A 184 11.11 14.88 6.56
N ALA A 185 12.14 14.08 6.29
CA ALA A 185 12.08 13.03 5.26
C ALA A 185 11.19 11.85 5.70
N LYS A 186 11.13 11.54 6.99
CA LYS A 186 10.42 10.37 7.54
C LYS A 186 8.90 10.44 7.34
N ALA A 187 8.31 11.63 7.47
CA ALA A 187 6.87 11.82 7.38
C ALA A 187 6.34 11.96 5.94
N LEU A 188 7.21 12.33 5.00
CA LEU A 188 6.81 12.78 3.66
C LEU A 188 7.09 11.75 2.56
N ILE A 189 7.92 10.74 2.82
CA ILE A 189 8.13 9.65 1.86
C ILE A 189 6.97 8.67 1.99
N ASN A 190 6.07 8.71 1.05
CA ASN A 190 4.87 7.88 0.98
C ASN A 190 4.71 7.23 -0.39
N MET A 191 3.70 6.38 -0.54
CA MET A 191 3.43 5.68 -1.79
C MET A 191 3.06 6.62 -2.96
N THR A 192 2.60 7.84 -2.70
CA THR A 192 2.36 8.85 -3.75
C THR A 192 3.68 9.30 -4.37
N LEU A 193 4.65 9.67 -3.54
CA LEU A 193 5.99 10.04 -3.98
C LEU A 193 6.68 8.87 -4.71
N ILE A 194 6.66 7.67 -4.14
CA ILE A 194 7.28 6.49 -4.75
C ILE A 194 6.63 6.15 -6.08
N GLY A 195 5.30 6.17 -6.16
CA GLY A 195 4.57 5.95 -7.41
C GLY A 195 4.83 7.05 -8.46
N GLY A 196 4.98 8.29 -8.01
CA GLY A 196 5.38 9.42 -8.86
C GLY A 196 6.78 9.26 -9.42
N LEU A 197 7.74 8.90 -8.57
CA LEU A 197 9.12 8.59 -9.00
C LEU A 197 9.16 7.43 -9.99
N SER A 198 8.50 6.32 -9.68
CA SER A 198 8.42 5.15 -10.57
C SER A 198 7.82 5.53 -11.92
N SER A 199 6.78 6.36 -11.95
CA SER A 199 6.15 6.84 -13.19
C SER A 199 7.08 7.76 -13.99
N ALA A 200 7.76 8.71 -13.35
CA ALA A 200 8.73 9.58 -14.02
C ALA A 200 9.92 8.77 -14.59
N ILE A 201 10.46 7.85 -13.80
CA ILE A 201 11.56 6.97 -14.22
C ILE A 201 11.13 6.07 -15.40
N THR A 202 9.92 5.51 -15.36
CA THR A 202 9.36 4.73 -16.48
C THR A 202 9.44 5.53 -17.78
N THR A 203 8.98 6.75 -17.73
CA THR A 203 8.99 7.67 -18.86
C THR A 203 10.41 7.92 -19.38
N TRP A 204 11.33 8.22 -18.48
CA TRP A 204 12.73 8.49 -18.86
C TRP A 204 13.45 7.26 -19.38
N MET A 205 13.15 6.05 -18.87
CA MET A 205 13.68 4.79 -19.40
C MET A 205 13.17 4.50 -20.82
N VAL A 206 11.87 4.65 -21.05
CA VAL A 206 11.25 4.45 -22.39
C VAL A 206 11.87 5.37 -23.44
N LEU A 207 12.24 6.57 -23.05
CA LEU A 207 12.86 7.55 -23.96
C LEU A 207 14.38 7.42 -24.08
N GLY A 208 14.99 6.42 -23.41
CA GLY A 208 16.45 6.27 -23.39
C GLY A 208 17.18 7.40 -22.64
N ARG A 209 16.51 8.06 -21.72
CA ARG A 209 17.03 9.22 -20.98
C ARG A 209 17.40 8.94 -19.53
N TRP A 210 17.18 7.74 -19.05
CA TRP A 210 17.55 7.32 -17.71
C TRP A 210 19.06 7.13 -17.60
N THR A 211 19.78 8.25 -17.37
CA THR A 211 21.24 8.32 -17.29
C THR A 211 21.69 8.54 -15.84
N ASP A 212 22.98 8.36 -15.58
CA ASP A 212 23.56 8.63 -14.25
C ASP A 212 23.48 10.12 -13.91
N ASP A 213 23.60 11.02 -14.88
CA ASP A 213 23.43 12.47 -14.67
C ASP A 213 22.00 12.79 -14.24
N LEU A 214 21.00 12.20 -14.88
CA LEU A 214 19.60 12.39 -14.51
C LEU A 214 19.32 11.82 -13.11
N ARG A 215 19.90 10.66 -12.81
CA ARG A 215 19.79 10.06 -11.46
C ARG A 215 20.41 10.96 -10.39
N ALA A 216 21.59 11.50 -10.61
CA ALA A 216 22.25 12.43 -9.71
C ALA A 216 21.43 13.73 -9.53
N ALA A 217 20.92 14.28 -10.62
CA ALA A 217 20.04 15.44 -10.60
C ALA A 217 18.76 15.22 -9.81
N LEU A 218 18.17 14.03 -9.92
CA LEU A 218 16.98 13.64 -9.19
C LEU A 218 17.25 13.51 -7.69
N VAL A 219 18.37 12.87 -7.31
CA VAL A 219 18.83 12.78 -5.91
C VAL A 219 19.00 14.16 -5.30
N ASP A 220 19.71 15.08 -6.00
CA ASP A 220 19.91 16.45 -5.53
C ASP A 220 18.58 17.24 -5.44
N THR A 221 17.67 17.00 -6.39
CA THR A 221 16.33 17.59 -6.36
C THR A 221 15.56 17.17 -5.12
N LEU A 222 15.56 15.88 -4.77
CA LEU A 222 14.86 15.37 -3.60
C LEU A 222 15.47 15.90 -2.29
N ARG A 223 16.79 16.00 -2.20
CA ARG A 223 17.47 16.55 -1.02
C ARG A 223 17.15 18.01 -0.75
N SER A 224 16.92 18.79 -1.78
CA SER A 224 16.77 20.26 -1.70
C SER A 224 15.33 20.75 -1.85
N ALA A 225 14.38 19.86 -2.15
CA ALA A 225 12.96 20.21 -2.30
C ALA A 225 12.20 20.06 -0.97
N GLN A 226 11.08 20.75 -0.89
CA GLN A 226 10.07 20.41 0.09
C GLN A 226 9.33 19.17 -0.42
N LEU A 227 9.53 18.03 0.21
CA LEU A 227 8.95 16.74 -0.24
C LEU A 227 7.44 16.74 -0.27
N ASN A 228 6.77 17.63 0.48
CA ASN A 228 5.33 17.85 0.41
C ASN A 228 4.82 18.12 -1.00
N ASP A 229 5.60 18.88 -1.81
CA ASP A 229 5.24 19.19 -3.19
C ASP A 229 5.06 17.93 -4.05
N PHE A 230 5.69 16.82 -3.64
CA PHE A 230 5.65 15.53 -4.35
C PHE A 230 4.78 14.49 -3.65
N ALA A 231 4.72 14.53 -2.32
CA ALA A 231 3.98 13.58 -1.49
C ALA A 231 2.47 13.91 -1.43
N ASP A 232 2.13 15.20 -1.56
CA ASP A 232 0.76 15.73 -1.65
C ASP A 232 0.68 16.80 -2.77
N PRO A 233 0.84 16.39 -4.04
CA PRO A 233 0.97 17.31 -5.16
C PRO A 233 -0.39 17.93 -5.53
N GLN A 234 -0.35 19.16 -6.05
CA GLN A 234 -1.49 19.77 -6.71
C GLN A 234 -1.89 18.93 -7.94
N ILE A 235 -3.16 18.54 -8.03
CA ILE A 235 -3.63 17.69 -9.13
C ILE A 235 -3.96 18.56 -10.35
N PRO A 236 -3.24 18.38 -11.47
CA PRO A 236 -3.56 19.04 -12.72
C PRO A 236 -4.97 18.70 -13.21
N LYS A 237 -5.65 19.66 -13.86
CA LYS A 237 -7.02 19.47 -14.37
C LYS A 237 -7.14 18.27 -15.32
N GLU A 238 -6.10 18.01 -16.09
CA GLU A 238 -6.00 16.91 -17.08
C GLU A 238 -6.06 15.52 -16.42
N LEU A 239 -5.73 15.42 -15.15
CA LEU A 239 -5.73 14.17 -14.39
C LEU A 239 -7.00 13.94 -13.59
N THR A 240 -7.94 14.88 -13.53
CA THR A 240 -9.14 14.79 -12.69
C THR A 240 -10.08 13.63 -13.04
N SER A 241 -10.05 13.16 -14.29
CA SER A 241 -10.86 12.03 -14.78
C SER A 241 -10.34 10.65 -14.37
N HIS A 242 -9.13 10.56 -13.80
CA HIS A 242 -8.50 9.30 -13.43
C HIS A 242 -8.87 8.86 -12.00
N SER A 243 -8.61 7.60 -11.64
CA SER A 243 -8.76 7.14 -10.26
C SER A 243 -7.84 7.92 -9.31
N ASN A 244 -8.25 8.04 -8.02
CA ASN A 244 -7.52 8.87 -7.06
C ASN A 244 -6.02 8.57 -6.98
N ALA A 245 -5.66 7.29 -6.94
CA ALA A 245 -4.24 6.88 -6.88
C ALA A 245 -3.47 7.25 -8.17
N LYS A 246 -4.07 7.03 -9.35
CA LYS A 246 -3.47 7.39 -10.65
C LYS A 246 -3.26 8.91 -10.77
N ARG A 247 -4.22 9.71 -10.30
CA ARG A 247 -4.09 11.18 -10.25
C ARG A 247 -2.91 11.63 -9.40
N LEU A 248 -2.80 11.07 -8.19
CA LEU A 248 -1.75 11.45 -7.26
C LEU A 248 -0.36 11.06 -7.76
N HIS A 249 -0.20 9.85 -8.28
CA HIS A 249 1.09 9.42 -8.85
C HIS A 249 1.48 10.27 -10.06
N GLY A 250 0.53 10.53 -10.95
CA GLY A 250 0.76 11.39 -12.12
C GLY A 250 1.11 12.83 -11.75
N ALA A 251 0.40 13.43 -10.81
CA ALA A 251 0.67 14.78 -10.33
C ALA A 251 2.06 14.87 -9.67
N SER A 252 2.43 13.85 -8.86
CA SER A 252 3.76 13.74 -8.26
C SER A 252 4.85 13.63 -9.33
N ALA A 253 4.66 12.80 -10.37
CA ALA A 253 5.60 12.65 -11.47
C ALA A 253 5.81 13.97 -12.23
N VAL A 254 4.74 14.72 -12.49
CA VAL A 254 4.81 16.05 -13.13
C VAL A 254 5.58 17.03 -12.26
N ALA A 255 5.27 17.12 -10.97
CA ALA A 255 5.94 18.00 -10.03
C ALA A 255 7.45 17.70 -9.94
N ILE A 256 7.82 16.43 -9.84
CA ILE A 256 9.21 15.96 -9.84
C ILE A 256 9.92 16.38 -11.13
N SER A 257 9.33 16.10 -12.29
CA SER A 257 9.93 16.40 -13.61
C SER A 257 10.12 17.90 -13.79
N GLN A 258 9.15 18.72 -13.41
CA GLN A 258 9.26 20.19 -13.47
C GLN A 258 10.38 20.73 -12.57
N ARG A 259 10.54 20.16 -11.36
CA ARG A 259 11.58 20.59 -10.43
C ARG A 259 12.98 20.19 -10.92
N VAL A 260 13.14 18.98 -11.46
CA VAL A 260 14.38 18.52 -12.09
C VAL A 260 14.74 19.41 -13.28
N ALA A 261 13.78 19.72 -14.15
CA ALA A 261 13.97 20.62 -15.30
C ALA A 261 14.37 22.04 -14.88
N ALA A 262 13.76 22.59 -13.84
CA ALA A 262 14.10 23.91 -13.31
C ALA A 262 15.53 23.96 -12.77
N LYS A 263 15.96 22.94 -12.04
CA LYS A 263 17.33 22.82 -11.55
C LYS A 263 18.34 22.59 -12.68
N SER A 264 18.03 21.78 -13.66
CA SER A 264 18.86 21.54 -14.84
C SER A 264 19.24 22.87 -15.52
N ARG A 265 18.25 23.76 -15.73
CA ARG A 265 18.51 25.12 -16.28
C ARG A 265 19.45 25.96 -15.39
N LYS A 266 19.25 25.88 -14.06
CA LYS A 266 20.05 26.67 -13.11
C LYS A 266 21.51 26.21 -13.03
N TYR A 267 21.77 24.92 -13.12
CA TYR A 267 23.10 24.34 -12.91
C TYR A 267 23.78 23.89 -14.21
N GLY A 268 23.19 24.18 -15.37
CA GLY A 268 23.77 23.85 -16.68
C GLY A 268 23.90 22.34 -16.94
N TRP A 269 23.07 21.53 -16.31
CA TRP A 269 23.08 20.09 -16.58
C TRP A 269 22.64 19.80 -18.01
N LYS A 270 23.28 18.85 -18.67
CA LYS A 270 22.93 18.42 -20.04
C LYS A 270 21.63 17.60 -20.09
N ILE A 271 20.63 18.05 -19.36
CA ILE A 271 19.28 17.44 -19.31
C ILE A 271 18.36 18.42 -20.03
N ASP A 272 17.76 17.98 -21.14
CA ASP A 272 16.81 18.80 -21.89
C ASP A 272 15.50 19.00 -21.08
N PRO A 273 15.25 20.21 -20.53
CA PRO A 273 14.12 20.43 -19.63
C PRO A 273 12.76 20.42 -20.32
N GLU A 274 12.71 20.80 -21.62
CA GLU A 274 11.43 20.87 -22.35
C GLU A 274 10.87 19.48 -22.60
N ASN A 275 11.75 18.54 -22.83
CA ASN A 275 11.37 17.15 -23.02
C ASN A 275 10.97 16.41 -21.73
N LEU A 276 11.45 16.82 -20.56
CA LEU A 276 11.06 16.19 -19.29
C LEU A 276 9.62 16.53 -18.90
N SER A 277 9.18 17.77 -19.10
CA SER A 277 7.82 18.21 -18.78
C SER A 277 6.78 17.70 -19.79
N THR A 278 7.11 17.68 -21.07
CA THR A 278 6.23 17.20 -22.13
C THR A 278 6.01 15.69 -22.04
N VAL A 279 7.02 14.97 -21.60
CA VAL A 279 6.99 13.52 -21.44
C VAL A 279 6.14 13.07 -20.26
N ALA A 280 6.23 13.74 -19.12
CA ALA A 280 5.34 13.49 -18.00
C ALA A 280 3.85 13.64 -18.39
N ASN A 281 3.53 14.54 -19.34
CA ASN A 281 2.17 14.71 -19.85
C ASN A 281 1.73 13.64 -20.86
N LEU A 282 2.66 13.08 -21.64
CA LEU A 282 2.32 12.11 -22.69
C LEU A 282 2.14 10.68 -22.17
N ASP A 283 2.94 10.26 -21.21
CA ASP A 283 2.93 8.88 -20.73
C ASP A 283 2.01 8.59 -19.54
N ILE A 284 1.56 9.61 -18.84
CA ILE A 284 0.43 9.44 -17.90
C ILE A 284 -0.78 8.85 -18.64
N LYS A 285 -0.97 9.18 -19.92
CA LYS A 285 -2.01 8.57 -20.75
C LYS A 285 -1.68 7.16 -21.22
N ARG A 286 -0.40 6.82 -21.44
CA ARG A 286 0.02 5.50 -21.97
C ARG A 286 0.34 4.48 -20.87
N SER A 287 1.06 4.85 -19.81
CA SER A 287 1.41 3.93 -18.72
C SER A 287 0.20 3.39 -17.95
N PHE A 288 -0.96 4.02 -18.05
CA PHE A 288 -2.19 3.57 -17.41
C PHE A 288 -3.22 2.97 -18.37
N ALA A 289 -2.92 2.89 -19.67
CA ALA A 289 -3.81 2.28 -20.66
C ALA A 289 -3.62 0.75 -20.78
N VAL A 290 -2.63 0.18 -20.12
CA VAL A 290 -2.25 -1.26 -20.21
C VAL A 290 -2.54 -2.02 -18.91
N ALA A 291 -3.41 -1.53 -18.04
CA ALA A 291 -3.85 -2.27 -16.84
C ALA A 291 -5.37 -2.28 -16.71
#